data_549a44e1ec8e0e7272c4cdb808c3e8ff
#
_entry.id   549a44e1ec8e0e7272c4cdb808c3e8ff
#
_cell.length_a   1.000
_cell.length_b   1.000
_cell.length_c   1.000
_cell.angle_alpha   90.00
_cell.angle_beta   90.00
_cell.angle_gamma   90.00
#
_symmetry.space_group_name_H-M   'P 1'
#
loop_
_entity.id
_entity.type
_entity.pdbx_description
1 polymer ?
#
loop_
_entity_poly.entity_id
_entity_poly.type
_entity_poly.pdbx_seq_one_letter_code
_entity_poly.pdbx_strand_id
1 'polypeptide(L)'
;TGYENLNNYPTPILFPGTITENLINYYSNKNNFKLGVIQPTSDQIEKEEIKWKKREIKAEVHATSPYTNINNNREWETISKSLKSFDPDLIYLNCMGMKSEHKSFIQKKLNKTVLLATHVTGSVINDLL
;
A
#
# COMPACT_ATOMS: atom_id res chain seq x y z
N THR A 1 10.99 -13.78 -7.47
CA THR A 1 10.92 -13.63 -8.92
C THR A 1 12.28 -13.82 -9.56
N GLY A 2 12.32 -14.26 -10.82
CA GLY A 2 13.56 -14.49 -11.55
C GLY A 2 14.44 -13.25 -11.71
N TYR A 3 13.85 -12.08 -11.66
CA TYR A 3 14.58 -10.82 -11.81
C TYR A 3 15.46 -10.47 -10.62
N GLU A 4 15.14 -10.95 -9.45
CA GLU A 4 15.90 -10.67 -8.23
C GLU A 4 17.30 -11.32 -8.23
N ASN A 5 17.50 -12.31 -9.10
CA ASN A 5 18.76 -13.02 -9.21
C ASN A 5 19.72 -12.44 -10.27
N LEU A 6 19.35 -11.33 -10.90
CA LEU A 6 20.16 -10.70 -11.93
C LEU A 6 21.20 -9.75 -11.32
N ASN A 7 22.16 -10.31 -10.59
CA ASN A 7 23.19 -9.54 -9.87
C ASN A 7 24.28 -8.93 -10.77
N ASN A 8 24.29 -9.28 -12.07
CA ASN A 8 25.34 -8.87 -13.00
C ASN A 8 25.04 -7.60 -13.78
N TYR A 9 23.88 -6.98 -13.52
CA TYR A 9 23.50 -5.75 -14.21
C TYR A 9 24.23 -4.55 -13.62
N PRO A 10 24.75 -3.65 -14.47
CA PRO A 10 25.46 -2.45 -13.99
C PRO A 10 24.54 -1.41 -13.36
N THR A 11 23.22 -1.48 -13.64
CA THR A 11 22.23 -0.58 -13.06
C THR A 11 21.39 -1.30 -12.01
N PRO A 12 20.96 -0.61 -10.93
CA PRO A 12 20.10 -1.22 -9.93
C PRO A 12 18.79 -1.70 -10.55
N ILE A 13 18.31 -2.87 -10.10
CA ILE A 13 17.00 -3.37 -10.45
C ILE A 13 16.05 -3.01 -9.31
N LEU A 14 14.96 -2.29 -9.65
CA LEU A 14 14.00 -1.82 -8.67
C LEU A 14 12.71 -2.65 -8.76
N PHE A 15 12.26 -3.12 -7.59
CA PHE A 15 11.00 -3.86 -7.44
C PHE A 15 10.04 -3.00 -6.61
N PRO A 16 9.01 -2.40 -7.24
CA PRO A 16 8.12 -1.43 -6.56
C PRO A 16 7.52 -1.95 -5.25
N GLY A 17 7.04 -3.19 -5.25
CA GLY A 17 6.47 -3.79 -4.05
C GLY A 17 7.49 -3.93 -2.92
N THR A 18 8.70 -4.38 -3.24
CA THR A 18 9.78 -4.54 -2.27
C THR A 18 10.18 -3.20 -1.65
N ILE A 19 10.31 -2.15 -2.46
CA ILE A 19 10.66 -0.81 -1.98
C ILE A 19 9.63 -0.32 -0.98
N THR A 20 8.35 -0.39 -1.33
CA THR A 20 7.27 0.11 -0.47
C THR A 20 7.16 -0.72 0.80
N GLU A 21 7.27 -2.04 0.71
CA GLU A 21 7.20 -2.93 1.87
C GLU A 21 8.37 -2.72 2.84
N ASN A 22 9.57 -2.47 2.33
CA ASN A 22 10.71 -2.14 3.19
C ASN A 22 10.52 -0.82 3.92
N LEU A 23 9.90 0.17 3.26
CA LEU A 23 9.57 1.43 3.88
C LEU A 23 8.53 1.23 5.00
N ILE A 24 7.54 0.40 4.77
CA ILE A 24 6.53 0.05 5.78
C ILE A 24 7.19 -0.65 6.97
N ASN A 25 8.08 -1.59 6.73
CA ASN A 25 8.83 -2.27 7.79
C ASN A 25 9.61 -1.28 8.65
N TYR A 26 10.19 -0.26 8.06
CA TYR A 26 10.88 0.79 8.78
C TYR A 26 9.93 1.54 9.73
N TYR A 27 8.75 1.92 9.24
CA TYR A 27 7.75 2.61 10.06
C TYR A 27 7.15 1.71 11.15
N SER A 28 7.18 0.39 10.98
CA SER A 28 6.59 -0.56 11.93
C SER A 28 7.34 -0.69 13.26
N ASN A 29 8.43 0.03 13.44
CA ASN A 29 9.16 0.07 14.70
C ASN A 29 8.36 0.70 15.85
N LYS A 30 7.28 1.39 15.55
CA LYS A 30 6.37 1.94 16.54
C LYS A 30 5.63 0.80 17.26
N ASN A 31 5.50 0.89 18.58
CA ASN A 31 4.70 -0.06 19.35
C ASN A 31 3.23 -0.01 18.93
N ASN A 32 2.60 -1.17 18.76
CA ASN A 32 1.21 -1.29 18.35
C ASN A 32 0.93 -0.68 16.96
N PHE A 33 1.91 -0.75 16.08
CA PHE A 33 1.76 -0.24 14.71
C PHE A 33 0.64 -0.99 13.99
N LYS A 34 -0.24 -0.24 13.33
CA LYS A 34 -1.35 -0.78 12.55
C LYS A 34 -1.28 -0.28 11.12
N LEU A 35 -1.47 -1.19 10.18
CA LEU A 35 -1.40 -0.92 8.75
C LEU A 35 -2.76 -1.16 8.09
N GLY A 36 -3.25 -0.17 7.36
CA GLY A 36 -4.39 -0.37 6.45
C GLY A 36 -3.85 -0.66 5.05
N VAL A 37 -4.41 -1.65 4.38
CA VAL A 37 -4.00 -1.99 3.00
C VAL A 37 -5.23 -1.99 2.10
N ILE A 38 -5.14 -1.35 0.95
CA ILE A 38 -6.15 -1.38 -0.09
C ILE A 38 -5.51 -1.92 -1.36
N GLN A 39 -6.08 -2.99 -1.91
CA GLN A 39 -5.57 -3.67 -3.11
C GLN A 39 -6.69 -3.89 -4.12
N PRO A 40 -6.36 -4.28 -5.38
CA PRO A 40 -7.38 -4.29 -6.45
C PRO A 40 -8.34 -5.47 -6.41
N THR A 41 -7.94 -6.62 -5.87
CA THR A 41 -8.73 -7.85 -5.96
C THR A 41 -8.92 -8.52 -4.61
N SER A 42 -10.12 -9.10 -4.40
CA SER A 42 -10.47 -9.75 -3.14
C SER A 42 -9.83 -11.13 -2.96
N ASP A 43 -9.44 -11.80 -4.04
CA ASP A 43 -8.85 -13.13 -4.01
C ASP A 43 -7.43 -13.15 -3.39
N GLN A 44 -6.80 -11.99 -3.23
CA GLN A 44 -5.47 -11.86 -2.65
C GLN A 44 -5.49 -11.37 -1.19
N ILE A 45 -6.67 -11.11 -0.61
CA ILE A 45 -6.78 -10.54 0.75
C ILE A 45 -6.13 -11.46 1.79
N GLU A 46 -6.49 -12.73 1.79
CA GLU A 46 -5.97 -13.69 2.78
C GLU A 46 -4.44 -13.80 2.70
N LYS A 47 -3.91 -13.87 1.50
CA LYS A 47 -2.46 -13.93 1.26
C LYS A 47 -1.75 -12.69 1.79
N GLU A 48 -2.34 -11.53 1.59
CA GLU A 48 -1.81 -10.27 2.07
C GLU A 48 -1.83 -10.20 3.59
N GLU A 49 -2.92 -10.63 4.22
CA GLU A 49 -3.04 -10.68 5.68
C GLU A 49 -1.98 -11.59 6.30
N ILE A 50 -1.77 -12.78 5.71
CA ILE A 50 -0.74 -13.73 6.16
C ILE A 50 0.65 -13.11 6.05
N LYS A 51 0.94 -12.43 4.95
CA LYS A 51 2.23 -11.77 4.73
C LYS A 51 2.56 -10.77 5.85
N TRP A 52 1.61 -9.91 6.21
CA TRP A 52 1.83 -8.91 7.24
C TRP A 52 1.89 -9.53 8.63
N LYS A 53 1.09 -10.54 8.88
CA LYS A 53 1.14 -11.28 10.15
C LYS A 53 2.51 -11.93 10.37
N LYS A 54 3.12 -12.50 9.33
CA LYS A 54 4.47 -13.05 9.40
C LYS A 54 5.52 -12.01 9.77
N ARG A 55 5.26 -10.75 9.45
CA ARG A 55 6.13 -9.62 9.79
C ARG A 55 5.76 -8.97 11.12
N GLU A 56 4.85 -9.58 11.85
CA GLU A 56 4.36 -9.08 13.14
C GLU A 56 3.73 -7.70 13.04
N ILE A 57 3.10 -7.41 11.90
CA ILE A 57 2.38 -6.16 11.65
C ILE A 57 0.88 -6.47 11.64
N LYS A 58 0.13 -5.75 12.48
CA LYS A 58 -1.32 -5.84 12.49
C LYS A 58 -1.87 -5.06 11.30
N ALA A 59 -2.53 -5.76 10.38
CA ALA A 59 -3.05 -5.16 9.16
C ALA A 59 -4.52 -5.47 8.95
N GLU A 60 -5.25 -4.48 8.43
CA GLU A 60 -6.61 -4.66 7.91
C GLU A 60 -6.53 -4.46 6.39
N VAL A 61 -6.90 -5.50 5.63
CA VAL A 61 -6.77 -5.53 4.17
C VAL A 61 -8.14 -5.46 3.51
N HIS A 62 -8.27 -4.55 2.58
CA HIS A 62 -9.48 -4.36 1.78
C HIS A 62 -9.16 -4.43 0.29
N ALA A 63 -10.18 -4.72 -0.52
CA ALA A 63 -10.04 -4.76 -1.97
C ALA A 63 -11.11 -3.92 -2.64
N THR A 64 -10.70 -3.12 -3.63
CA THR A 64 -11.61 -2.39 -4.50
C THR A 64 -10.92 -2.03 -5.81
N SER A 65 -11.71 -1.92 -6.88
CA SER A 65 -11.16 -1.59 -8.20
C SER A 65 -10.67 -0.14 -8.26
N PRO A 66 -9.48 0.11 -8.83
CA PRO A 66 -8.99 1.47 -9.07
C PRO A 66 -9.69 2.17 -10.25
N TYR A 67 -10.49 1.44 -11.02
CA TYR A 67 -11.09 1.95 -12.26
C TYR A 67 -12.52 2.45 -12.08
N THR A 68 -13.10 2.34 -10.89
CA THR A 68 -14.41 2.87 -10.59
C THR A 68 -14.31 4.32 -10.10
N ASN A 69 -15.40 5.10 -10.31
CA ASN A 69 -15.44 6.49 -9.86
C ASN A 69 -15.42 6.52 -8.33
N ILE A 70 -14.34 7.02 -7.77
CA ILE A 70 -14.10 7.03 -6.32
C ILE A 70 -15.15 7.88 -5.56
N ASN A 71 -15.65 8.95 -6.17
CA ASN A 71 -16.58 9.87 -5.50
C ASN A 71 -17.98 9.30 -5.32
N ASN A 72 -18.38 8.32 -6.15
CA ASN A 72 -19.72 7.73 -6.12
C ASN A 72 -19.70 6.25 -5.80
N ASN A 73 -18.58 5.72 -5.30
CA ASN A 73 -18.42 4.29 -5.07
C ASN A 73 -18.66 3.95 -3.60
N ARG A 74 -19.66 3.11 -3.35
CA ARG A 74 -19.97 2.63 -2.01
C ARG A 74 -18.87 1.81 -1.38
N GLU A 75 -18.09 1.08 -2.18
CA GLU A 75 -16.98 0.27 -1.67
C GLU A 75 -15.93 1.15 -1.00
N TRP A 76 -15.54 2.25 -1.65
CA TRP A 76 -14.58 3.20 -1.10
C TRP A 76 -15.08 3.83 0.21
N GLU A 77 -16.38 4.15 0.28
CA GLU A 77 -16.99 4.68 1.50
C GLU A 77 -16.99 3.62 2.62
N THR A 78 -17.36 2.38 2.31
CA THR A 78 -17.37 1.28 3.26
C THR A 78 -15.97 1.00 3.79
N ILE A 79 -14.98 0.95 2.90
CA ILE A 79 -13.58 0.75 3.26
C ILE A 79 -13.09 1.88 4.15
N SER A 80 -13.42 3.12 3.82
CA SER A 80 -13.04 4.29 4.62
C SER A 80 -13.58 4.22 6.03
N LYS A 81 -14.84 3.81 6.20
CA LYS A 81 -15.46 3.65 7.52
C LYS A 81 -14.78 2.55 8.33
N SER A 82 -14.52 1.41 7.71
CA SER A 82 -13.84 0.30 8.37
C SER A 82 -12.44 0.69 8.81
N LEU A 83 -11.68 1.30 7.95
CA LEU A 83 -10.33 1.76 8.26
C LEU A 83 -10.32 2.86 9.33
N LYS A 84 -11.32 3.72 9.34
CA LYS A 84 -11.45 4.74 10.37
C LYS A 84 -11.63 4.11 11.75
N SER A 85 -12.45 3.07 11.85
CA SER A 85 -12.64 2.32 13.10
C SER A 85 -11.39 1.57 13.51
N PHE A 86 -10.66 1.01 12.56
CA PHE A 86 -9.39 0.32 12.80
C PHE A 86 -8.30 1.28 13.30
N ASP A 87 -8.35 2.53 12.85
CA ASP A 87 -7.41 3.60 13.20
C ASP A 87 -5.96 3.23 12.89
N PRO A 88 -5.61 2.99 11.61
CA PRO A 88 -4.25 2.64 11.24
C PRO A 88 -3.29 3.81 11.41
N ASP A 89 -2.02 3.49 11.61
CA ASP A 89 -0.95 4.50 11.62
C ASP A 89 -0.52 4.88 10.20
N LEU A 90 -0.72 3.96 9.26
CA LEU A 90 -0.31 4.12 7.87
C LEU A 90 -1.28 3.36 6.98
N ILE A 91 -1.56 3.91 5.81
CA ILE A 91 -2.37 3.24 4.78
C ILE A 91 -1.52 3.02 3.54
N TYR A 92 -1.56 1.80 3.03
CA TYR A 92 -0.82 1.40 1.84
C TYR A 92 -1.79 1.08 0.70
N LEU A 93 -1.69 1.86 -0.38
CA LEU A 93 -2.43 1.60 -1.62
C LEU A 93 -1.57 0.69 -2.49
N ASN A 94 -1.83 -0.62 -2.40
CA ASN A 94 -1.05 -1.67 -3.06
C ASN A 94 -1.62 -2.00 -4.44
N CYS A 95 -1.58 -1.02 -5.33
CA CYS A 95 -2.08 -1.19 -6.69
C CYS A 95 -1.45 -0.17 -7.63
N MET A 96 -0.88 -0.64 -8.73
CA MET A 96 -0.27 0.24 -9.74
C MET A 96 -1.31 1.07 -10.50
N GLY A 97 -2.56 0.66 -10.51
CA GLY A 97 -3.66 1.42 -11.12
C GLY A 97 -4.24 2.51 -10.24
N MET A 98 -3.88 2.55 -8.96
CA MET A 98 -4.33 3.63 -8.06
C MET A 98 -3.51 4.88 -8.29
N LYS A 99 -4.18 6.03 -8.26
CA LYS A 99 -3.63 7.32 -8.64
C LYS A 99 -3.68 8.30 -7.47
N SER A 100 -3.13 9.49 -7.69
CA SER A 100 -3.15 10.59 -6.71
C SER A 100 -4.55 10.91 -6.18
N GLU A 101 -5.58 10.78 -7.02
CA GLU A 101 -6.97 11.03 -6.60
C GLU A 101 -7.45 10.03 -5.54
N HIS A 102 -7.05 8.76 -5.65
CA HIS A 102 -7.36 7.74 -4.65
C HIS A 102 -6.66 8.04 -3.33
N LYS A 103 -5.39 8.39 -3.40
CA LYS A 103 -4.61 8.80 -2.24
C LYS A 103 -5.25 10.01 -1.55
N SER A 104 -5.60 11.04 -2.31
CA SER A 104 -6.22 12.26 -1.77
C SER A 104 -7.56 11.97 -1.11
N PHE A 105 -8.37 11.11 -1.71
CA PHE A 105 -9.66 10.72 -1.15
C PHE A 105 -9.48 10.09 0.24
N ILE A 106 -8.60 9.11 0.37
CA ILE A 106 -8.37 8.41 1.63
C ILE A 106 -7.72 9.35 2.66
N GLN A 107 -6.77 10.19 2.26
CA GLN A 107 -6.16 11.16 3.17
C GLN A 107 -7.18 12.11 3.78
N LYS A 108 -8.10 12.62 2.96
CA LYS A 108 -9.15 13.53 3.43
C LYS A 108 -10.16 12.83 4.34
N LYS A 109 -10.54 11.60 4.01
CA LYS A 109 -11.51 10.84 4.80
C LYS A 109 -10.96 10.42 6.16
N LEU A 110 -9.71 10.03 6.22
CA LEU A 110 -9.13 9.39 7.41
C LEU A 110 -8.13 10.28 8.15
N ASN A 111 -7.64 11.32 7.51
CA ASN A 111 -6.58 12.19 8.06
C ASN A 111 -5.36 11.34 8.50
N LYS A 112 -4.93 10.44 7.64
CA LYS A 112 -3.80 9.53 7.88
C LYS A 112 -2.78 9.63 6.75
N THR A 113 -1.55 9.22 7.05
CA THR A 113 -0.51 9.10 6.04
C THR A 113 -0.84 7.95 5.08
N VAL A 114 -0.75 8.21 3.78
CA VAL A 114 -1.04 7.23 2.74
C VAL A 114 0.16 7.07 1.84
N LEU A 115 0.62 5.83 1.67
CA LEU A 115 1.66 5.47 0.70
C LEU A 115 1.01 4.92 -0.56
N LEU A 116 1.31 5.54 -1.68
CA LEU A 116 0.91 5.05 -3.00
C LEU A 116 2.13 4.43 -3.67
N ALA A 117 2.05 3.15 -4.03
CA ALA A 117 3.17 2.39 -4.57
C ALA A 117 3.87 3.09 -5.75
N THR A 118 3.09 3.65 -6.68
CA THR A 118 3.64 4.37 -7.85
C THR A 118 4.40 5.63 -7.46
N HIS A 119 3.93 6.38 -6.45
CA HIS A 119 4.61 7.59 -5.98
C HIS A 119 5.92 7.28 -5.28
N VAL A 120 5.95 6.25 -4.43
CA VAL A 120 7.16 5.83 -3.74
C VAL A 120 8.22 5.40 -4.75
N THR A 121 7.84 4.57 -5.71
CA THR A 121 8.75 4.08 -6.75
C THR A 121 9.27 5.23 -7.60
N GLY A 122 8.41 6.15 -8.02
CA GLY A 122 8.80 7.31 -8.81
C GLY A 122 9.80 8.20 -8.09
N SER A 123 9.61 8.43 -6.79
CA SER A 123 10.53 9.23 -5.98
C SER A 123 11.91 8.58 -5.87
N VAL A 124 11.96 7.26 -5.66
CA VAL A 124 13.23 6.53 -5.59
C VAL A 124 13.95 6.57 -6.93
N ILE A 125 13.25 6.38 -8.04
CA ILE A 125 13.85 6.46 -9.38
C ILE A 125 14.43 7.85 -9.64
N ASN A 126 13.70 8.91 -9.29
CA ASN A 126 14.20 10.28 -9.47
C ASN A 126 15.48 10.52 -8.69
N ASP A 127 15.60 9.99 -7.49
CA ASP A 127 16.79 10.15 -6.66
C ASP A 127 17.99 9.38 -7.21
N LEU A 128 17.74 8.29 -7.95
CA LEU A 128 18.79 7.46 -8.53
C LEU A 128 19.29 7.98 -9.89
N LEU A 129 18.52 8.81 -10.57
CA LEU A 129 18.87 9.37 -11.87
C LEU A 129 19.52 10.73 -11.71
#